data_e0c49714b34e3f0904d3509627a242c6
#
_entry.id   e0c49714b34e3f0904d3509627a242c6
#
_cell.length_a   1.000
_cell.length_b   1.000
_cell.length_c   1.000
_cell.angle_alpha   90.00
_cell.angle_beta   90.00
_cell.angle_gamma   90.00
#
_symmetry.space_group_name_H-M   'P 1'
#
loop_
_entity.id
_entity.type
_entity.pdbx_description
1 polymer ?
#
loop_
_entity_poly.entity_id
_entity_poly.type
_entity_poly.pdbx_seq_one_letter_code
_entity_poly.pdbx_strand_id
1 'polypeptide(L)'
;GLKVTLYPFVVMDIAAGNALSNPWTGAEPQPPYPWRGRITCDPAPGQAGSPDGTSVAADQVNAFFGGGSDAWNYRNMVLHYASLAADAGGVDAFLVGSELKSLTRVRSASGIYPAVNALALLAAEVKSTLGNGCLVTYGADWTEYGAHVIDSGAGEVRFPLDTLWASASIDAIGIDYYAPLADWRDDSHALDRALTASPHRLDYLAGNLARGEAYDWYYADEAARIAQTRTPITDGFEKPWMFRQKDLWSF
;
A
#
# COMPACT_ATOMS: atom_id res chain seq x y z
N GLY A 1 -1.63 3.99 30.65
CA GLY A 1 -2.57 4.66 29.76
C GLY A 1 -2.67 3.92 28.42
N LEU A 2 -3.57 4.36 27.55
CA LEU A 2 -3.63 3.86 26.18
C LEU A 2 -2.47 4.43 25.37
N LYS A 3 -1.96 3.68 24.41
CA LYS A 3 -1.05 4.17 23.39
C LYS A 3 -1.82 4.72 22.22
N VAL A 4 -1.33 5.81 21.63
CA VAL A 4 -1.97 6.50 20.51
C VAL A 4 -1.12 6.42 19.27
N THR A 5 -1.67 5.90 18.19
CA THR A 5 -1.08 5.97 16.86
C THR A 5 -1.90 6.95 16.03
N LEU A 6 -1.27 8.01 15.52
CA LEU A 6 -1.90 8.94 14.60
C LEU A 6 -1.58 8.54 13.16
N TYR A 7 -2.62 8.44 12.37
CA TYR A 7 -2.55 7.92 11.00
C TYR A 7 -3.34 8.83 10.04
N PRO A 8 -2.78 10.00 9.62
CA PRO A 8 -3.39 10.82 8.59
C PRO A 8 -3.31 10.11 7.24
N PHE A 9 -4.42 10.00 6.53
CA PHE A 9 -4.42 9.45 5.18
C PHE A 9 -5.35 10.19 4.24
N VAL A 10 -5.06 10.10 2.93
CA VAL A 10 -5.84 10.77 1.90
C VAL A 10 -7.09 9.97 1.60
N VAL A 11 -8.23 10.64 1.61
CA VAL A 11 -9.48 10.16 1.02
C VAL A 11 -9.70 10.91 -0.28
N MET A 12 -9.86 10.16 -1.37
CA MET A 12 -10.07 10.73 -2.70
C MET A 12 -11.56 11.00 -2.90
N ASP A 13 -11.95 12.28 -2.85
CA ASP A 13 -13.33 12.73 -3.15
C ASP A 13 -13.33 13.55 -4.44
N ILE A 14 -13.59 12.89 -5.55
CA ILE A 14 -13.67 13.51 -6.87
C ILE A 14 -15.14 13.68 -7.21
N ALA A 15 -15.56 14.90 -7.56
CA ALA A 15 -16.96 15.18 -7.87
C ALA A 15 -17.47 14.28 -9.00
N ALA A 16 -18.66 13.73 -8.85
CA ALA A 16 -19.33 12.99 -9.91
C ALA A 16 -19.54 13.91 -11.12
N GLY A 17 -19.29 13.40 -12.34
CA GLY A 17 -19.37 14.18 -13.55
C GLY A 17 -18.23 15.20 -13.75
N ASN A 18 -17.12 15.01 -13.06
CA ASN A 18 -15.90 15.80 -13.28
C ASN A 18 -15.40 15.64 -14.73
N ALA A 19 -14.58 16.59 -15.18
CA ALA A 19 -13.95 16.58 -16.51
C ALA A 19 -12.48 16.13 -16.46
N LEU A 20 -12.10 15.36 -15.43
CA LEU A 20 -10.75 14.86 -15.29
C LEU A 20 -10.59 13.51 -16.00
N SER A 21 -9.52 13.34 -16.74
CA SER A 21 -9.19 12.05 -17.35
C SER A 21 -8.62 11.09 -16.30
N ASN A 22 -8.97 9.82 -16.41
CA ASN A 22 -8.42 8.78 -15.57
C ASN A 22 -7.00 8.44 -16.06
N PRO A 23 -5.94 8.62 -15.25
CA PRO A 23 -4.57 8.35 -15.66
C PRO A 23 -4.32 6.92 -16.17
N TRP A 24 -5.15 5.97 -15.71
CA TRP A 24 -5.02 4.54 -16.01
C TRP A 24 -5.68 4.10 -17.30
N THR A 25 -6.67 4.84 -17.79
CA THR A 25 -7.48 4.44 -18.95
C THR A 25 -7.65 5.55 -19.98
N GLY A 26 -7.34 6.81 -19.63
CA GLY A 26 -7.63 7.98 -20.44
C GLY A 26 -9.11 8.33 -20.53
N ALA A 27 -10.00 7.56 -19.89
CA ALA A 27 -11.45 7.81 -19.93
C ALA A 27 -11.85 8.97 -19.03
N GLU A 28 -12.89 9.72 -19.44
CA GLU A 28 -13.54 10.77 -18.68
C GLU A 28 -15.01 10.38 -18.40
N PRO A 29 -15.54 10.73 -17.23
CA PRO A 29 -14.88 11.34 -16.07
C PRO A 29 -14.03 10.34 -15.27
N GLN A 30 -13.16 10.85 -14.39
CA GLN A 30 -12.57 9.97 -13.37
C GLN A 30 -13.66 9.40 -12.46
N PRO A 31 -13.56 8.14 -12.01
CA PRO A 31 -14.50 7.59 -11.04
C PRO A 31 -14.42 8.39 -9.73
N PRO A 32 -15.57 8.69 -9.07
CA PRO A 32 -15.58 9.27 -7.74
C PRO A 32 -15.00 8.26 -6.74
N TYR A 33 -14.34 8.73 -5.71
CA TYR A 33 -13.77 7.91 -4.62
C TYR A 33 -12.80 6.79 -5.06
N PRO A 34 -11.82 7.07 -5.95
CA PRO A 34 -10.81 6.06 -6.24
C PRO A 34 -9.98 5.80 -4.98
N TRP A 35 -9.51 4.56 -4.83
CA TRP A 35 -8.57 4.24 -3.76
C TRP A 35 -7.25 5.02 -3.92
N ARG A 36 -6.70 5.58 -2.81
CA ARG A 36 -5.46 6.36 -2.80
C ARG A 36 -4.26 5.63 -3.41
N GLY A 37 -4.25 4.30 -3.35
CA GLY A 37 -3.23 3.49 -4.01
C GLY A 37 -3.21 3.60 -5.54
N ARG A 38 -4.17 4.28 -6.14
CA ARG A 38 -4.20 4.58 -7.58
C ARG A 38 -3.62 5.95 -7.94
N ILE A 39 -3.24 6.77 -6.96
CA ILE A 39 -2.52 8.04 -7.22
C ILE A 39 -1.21 7.71 -7.93
N THR A 40 -0.94 8.37 -9.06
CA THR A 40 0.21 8.09 -9.92
C THR A 40 0.52 9.29 -10.80
N CYS A 41 1.52 9.18 -11.67
CA CYS A 41 1.73 10.16 -12.76
C CYS A 41 0.64 10.06 -13.83
N ASP A 42 0.48 11.09 -14.63
CA ASP A 42 -0.52 11.15 -15.70
C ASP A 42 0.16 11.38 -17.07
N PRO A 43 -0.04 10.47 -18.03
CA PRO A 43 -0.67 9.14 -17.93
C PRO A 43 0.09 8.16 -17.00
N ALA A 44 -0.63 7.16 -16.45
CA ALA A 44 -0.06 6.16 -15.54
C ALA A 44 1.05 5.33 -16.20
N PRO A 45 1.97 4.72 -15.41
CA PRO A 45 2.98 3.81 -15.93
C PRO A 45 2.36 2.71 -16.81
N GLY A 46 2.97 2.45 -17.97
CA GLY A 46 2.47 1.49 -18.95
C GLY A 46 1.41 2.03 -19.91
N GLN A 47 0.90 3.24 -19.71
CA GLN A 47 0.00 3.91 -20.66
C GLN A 47 0.80 4.67 -21.73
N ALA A 48 0.21 4.82 -22.93
CA ALA A 48 0.82 5.60 -24.00
C ALA A 48 1.07 7.05 -23.55
N GLY A 49 2.29 7.54 -23.75
CA GLY A 49 2.68 8.89 -23.35
C GLY A 49 2.99 9.06 -21.85
N SER A 50 3.03 7.97 -21.08
CA SER A 50 3.41 8.03 -19.67
C SER A 50 4.76 8.70 -19.45
N PRO A 51 4.89 9.64 -18.50
CA PRO A 51 6.17 10.24 -18.13
C PRO A 51 7.01 9.34 -17.22
N ASP A 52 6.53 8.16 -16.81
CA ASP A 52 7.29 7.26 -15.95
C ASP A 52 8.68 6.98 -16.50
N GLY A 53 9.68 7.08 -15.64
CA GLY A 53 11.09 6.95 -16.02
C GLY A 53 11.74 8.25 -16.51
N THR A 54 11.05 9.40 -16.43
CA THR A 54 11.56 10.70 -16.86
C THR A 54 11.50 11.77 -15.76
N SER A 55 12.18 12.91 -15.98
CA SER A 55 12.12 14.05 -15.06
C SER A 55 10.70 14.64 -14.93
N VAL A 56 9.86 14.51 -15.97
CA VAL A 56 8.46 14.99 -15.92
C VAL A 56 7.67 14.25 -14.86
N ALA A 57 7.91 12.95 -14.68
CA ALA A 57 7.30 12.20 -13.59
C ALA A 57 7.75 12.72 -12.21
N ALA A 58 9.03 13.10 -12.07
CA ALA A 58 9.52 13.72 -10.83
C ALA A 58 8.80 15.05 -10.55
N ASP A 59 8.56 15.87 -11.56
CA ASP A 59 7.84 17.16 -11.41
C ASP A 59 6.41 16.93 -10.95
N GLN A 60 5.70 15.96 -11.50
CA GLN A 60 4.34 15.60 -11.07
C GLN A 60 4.32 15.08 -9.62
N VAL A 61 5.26 14.22 -9.24
CA VAL A 61 5.40 13.74 -7.86
C VAL A 61 5.73 14.91 -6.92
N ASN A 62 6.65 15.80 -7.30
CA ASN A 62 7.00 16.97 -6.51
C ASN A 62 5.80 17.90 -6.32
N ALA A 63 4.95 18.08 -7.33
CA ALA A 63 3.71 18.85 -7.21
C ALA A 63 2.77 18.26 -6.15
N PHE A 64 2.60 16.94 -6.12
CA PHE A 64 1.80 16.26 -5.09
C PHE A 64 2.35 16.48 -3.68
N PHE A 65 3.67 16.44 -3.49
CA PHE A 65 4.32 16.67 -2.20
C PHE A 65 4.54 18.14 -1.85
N GLY A 66 4.23 19.08 -2.74
CA GLY A 66 4.28 20.50 -2.45
C GLY A 66 5.49 21.24 -3.01
N GLY A 67 6.03 20.78 -4.12
CA GLY A 67 7.05 21.50 -4.91
C GLY A 67 6.53 22.75 -5.64
N GLY A 68 5.22 23.08 -5.48
CA GLY A 68 4.58 24.25 -6.05
C GLY A 68 4.21 25.31 -5.02
N SER A 69 3.51 26.37 -5.45
CA SER A 69 3.07 27.49 -4.61
C SER A 69 1.83 27.19 -3.77
N ASP A 70 1.20 26.02 -3.93
CA ASP A 70 -0.07 25.70 -3.28
C ASP A 70 0.11 25.44 -1.79
N ALA A 71 -0.69 26.12 -0.98
CA ALA A 71 -0.65 26.00 0.49
C ALA A 71 -1.10 24.60 0.95
N TRP A 72 -1.98 23.94 0.18
CA TRP A 72 -2.48 22.61 0.47
C TRP A 72 -1.82 21.57 -0.45
N ASN A 73 -1.02 20.72 0.14
CA ASN A 73 -0.34 19.61 -0.51
C ASN A 73 -0.13 18.49 0.50
N TYR A 74 0.32 17.34 0.04
CA TYR A 74 0.47 16.17 0.89
C TYR A 74 1.40 16.41 2.08
N ARG A 75 2.57 17.00 1.84
CA ARG A 75 3.56 17.31 2.90
C ARG A 75 2.95 18.23 3.96
N ASN A 76 2.31 19.34 3.55
CA ASN A 76 1.72 20.29 4.48
C ASN A 76 0.58 19.67 5.30
N MET A 77 -0.24 18.79 4.70
CA MET A 77 -1.26 18.04 5.42
C MET A 77 -0.64 17.18 6.52
N VAL A 78 0.38 16.39 6.21
CA VAL A 78 1.03 15.50 7.19
C VAL A 78 1.70 16.30 8.30
N LEU A 79 2.43 17.38 7.98
CA LEU A 79 3.08 18.24 8.96
C LEU A 79 2.09 19.01 9.82
N HIS A 80 0.93 19.39 9.29
CA HIS A 80 -0.14 19.98 10.08
C HIS A 80 -0.61 19.02 11.18
N TYR A 81 -0.86 17.75 10.86
CA TYR A 81 -1.24 16.75 11.85
C TYR A 81 -0.11 16.41 12.83
N ALA A 82 1.14 16.43 12.38
CA ALA A 82 2.28 16.26 13.28
C ALA A 82 2.39 17.43 14.30
N SER A 83 2.14 18.67 13.85
CA SER A 83 2.09 19.84 14.73
C SER A 83 0.94 19.74 15.74
N LEU A 84 -0.25 19.38 15.30
CA LEU A 84 -1.40 19.18 16.21
C LEU A 84 -1.12 18.08 17.25
N ALA A 85 -0.45 17.01 16.84
CA ALA A 85 -0.06 15.94 17.76
C ALA A 85 0.96 16.44 18.80
N ALA A 86 1.95 17.24 18.37
CA ALA A 86 2.92 17.85 19.29
C ALA A 86 2.24 18.79 20.29
N ASP A 87 1.33 19.66 19.82
CA ASP A 87 0.57 20.60 20.66
C ASP A 87 -0.34 19.87 21.67
N ALA A 88 -0.82 18.68 21.32
CA ALA A 88 -1.62 17.83 22.20
C ALA A 88 -0.79 17.04 23.23
N GLY A 89 0.54 17.17 23.23
CA GLY A 89 1.44 16.47 24.16
C GLY A 89 2.12 15.24 23.56
N GLY A 90 2.01 15.02 22.24
CA GLY A 90 2.65 13.94 21.52
C GLY A 90 1.77 12.72 21.32
N VAL A 91 2.27 11.79 20.49
CA VAL A 91 1.67 10.49 20.22
C VAL A 91 2.74 9.40 20.30
N ASP A 92 2.35 8.14 20.55
CA ASP A 92 3.29 7.03 20.64
C ASP A 92 3.82 6.61 19.25
N ALA A 93 2.99 6.73 18.22
CA ALA A 93 3.38 6.45 16.84
C ALA A 93 2.68 7.38 15.83
N PHE A 94 3.34 7.61 14.71
CA PHE A 94 2.84 8.45 13.62
C PHE A 94 3.17 7.82 12.27
N LEU A 95 2.17 7.70 11.40
CA LEU A 95 2.36 7.23 10.03
C LEU A 95 2.43 8.44 9.08
N VAL A 96 3.53 8.53 8.31
CA VAL A 96 3.72 9.62 7.33
C VAL A 96 2.91 9.42 6.05
N GLY A 97 2.26 8.31 5.92
CA GLY A 97 1.38 7.96 4.80
C GLY A 97 1.01 6.50 4.80
N SER A 98 0.16 6.15 3.86
CA SER A 98 -0.34 4.79 3.70
C SER A 98 -0.77 4.50 2.29
N GLU A 99 -0.41 3.30 1.82
CA GLU A 99 -0.93 2.70 0.59
C GLU A 99 -0.85 3.60 -0.65
N LEU A 100 0.25 4.35 -0.80
CA LEU A 100 0.50 5.16 -2.01
C LEU A 100 1.18 4.31 -3.11
N LYS A 101 0.80 3.05 -3.21
CA LYS A 101 1.41 1.98 -4.00
C LYS A 101 1.78 2.38 -5.42
N SER A 102 0.88 3.03 -6.14
CA SER A 102 1.16 3.40 -7.53
C SER A 102 2.07 4.60 -7.62
N LEU A 103 2.01 5.52 -6.66
CA LEU A 103 2.87 6.69 -6.59
C LEU A 103 4.31 6.32 -6.21
N THR A 104 4.48 5.41 -5.25
CA THR A 104 5.81 4.92 -4.82
C THR A 104 6.53 4.10 -5.89
N ARG A 105 5.82 3.66 -6.93
CA ARG A 105 6.36 2.95 -8.09
C ARG A 105 6.65 3.84 -9.29
N VAL A 106 6.26 5.12 -9.26
CA VAL A 106 6.62 6.09 -10.31
C VAL A 106 8.12 6.36 -10.26
N ARG A 107 8.76 6.33 -11.44
CA ARG A 107 10.21 6.53 -11.59
C ARG A 107 10.50 7.86 -12.25
N SER A 108 11.60 8.50 -11.85
CA SER A 108 12.17 9.64 -12.57
C SER A 108 13.35 9.24 -13.46
N ALA A 109 13.94 8.08 -13.20
CA ALA A 109 14.96 7.39 -13.97
C ALA A 109 15.03 5.93 -13.52
N SER A 110 15.87 5.10 -14.16
CA SER A 110 16.08 3.72 -13.73
C SER A 110 16.49 3.67 -12.25
N GLY A 111 15.69 2.96 -11.44
CA GLY A 111 15.95 2.78 -10.00
C GLY A 111 15.77 4.01 -9.12
N ILE A 112 15.22 5.14 -9.64
CA ILE A 112 14.97 6.36 -8.85
C ILE A 112 13.47 6.56 -8.69
N TYR A 113 13.00 6.52 -7.44
CA TYR A 113 11.59 6.63 -7.03
C TYR A 113 11.36 7.93 -6.25
N PRO A 114 10.95 9.02 -6.91
CA PRO A 114 10.87 10.35 -6.28
C PRO A 114 9.89 10.41 -5.11
N ALA A 115 8.77 9.69 -5.15
CA ALA A 115 7.82 9.65 -4.04
C ALA A 115 8.40 8.97 -2.79
N VAL A 116 9.19 7.93 -2.97
CA VAL A 116 9.87 7.25 -1.85
C VAL A 116 10.87 8.18 -1.18
N ASN A 117 11.64 8.93 -1.97
CA ASN A 117 12.57 9.93 -1.45
C ASN A 117 11.83 11.06 -0.70
N ALA A 118 10.70 11.53 -1.25
CA ALA A 118 9.88 12.56 -0.60
C ALA A 118 9.29 12.07 0.74
N LEU A 119 8.83 10.82 0.80
CA LEU A 119 8.35 10.19 2.04
C LEU A 119 9.47 10.07 3.10
N ALA A 120 10.68 9.71 2.69
CA ALA A 120 11.82 9.63 3.62
C ALA A 120 12.19 11.02 4.20
N LEU A 121 12.15 12.08 3.37
CA LEU A 121 12.34 13.45 3.84
C LEU A 121 11.21 13.89 4.76
N LEU A 122 9.96 13.60 4.42
CA LEU A 122 8.80 13.90 5.25
C LEU A 122 8.87 13.18 6.61
N ALA A 123 9.34 11.94 6.64
CA ALA A 123 9.56 11.21 7.89
C ALA A 123 10.58 11.92 8.79
N ALA A 124 11.64 12.48 8.22
CA ALA A 124 12.63 13.26 8.97
C ALA A 124 12.02 14.55 9.57
N GLU A 125 11.15 15.23 8.83
CA GLU A 125 10.46 16.43 9.31
C GLU A 125 9.47 16.11 10.42
N VAL A 126 8.70 15.03 10.28
CA VAL A 126 7.79 14.53 11.32
C VAL A 126 8.58 14.14 12.58
N LYS A 127 9.71 13.43 12.40
CA LYS A 127 10.60 13.06 13.53
C LYS A 127 11.17 14.28 14.23
N SER A 128 11.52 15.33 13.47
CA SER A 128 11.96 16.60 14.03
C SER A 128 10.86 17.30 14.86
N THR A 129 9.61 17.18 14.44
CA THR A 129 8.46 17.81 15.11
C THR A 129 8.05 17.05 16.37
N LEU A 130 7.98 15.70 16.30
CA LEU A 130 7.45 14.86 17.38
C LEU A 130 8.53 14.31 18.32
N GLY A 131 9.80 14.42 17.92
CA GLY A 131 10.92 13.91 18.70
C GLY A 131 11.12 12.39 18.63
N ASN A 132 12.21 11.93 19.24
CA ASN A 132 12.62 10.52 19.19
C ASN A 132 11.73 9.58 20.01
N GLY A 133 10.86 10.10 20.86
CA GLY A 133 9.90 9.30 21.64
C GLY A 133 8.71 8.80 20.81
N CYS A 134 8.45 9.39 19.63
CA CYS A 134 7.41 8.96 18.72
C CYS A 134 7.98 7.98 17.69
N LEU A 135 7.36 6.80 17.55
CA LEU A 135 7.67 5.88 16.47
C LEU A 135 7.12 6.44 15.16
N VAL A 136 7.96 6.60 14.14
CA VAL A 136 7.56 7.07 12.81
C VAL A 136 7.67 5.92 11.81
N THR A 137 6.62 5.72 11.01
CA THR A 137 6.58 4.71 9.96
C THR A 137 5.69 5.13 8.79
N TYR A 138 5.60 4.28 7.79
CA TYR A 138 4.70 4.33 6.64
C TYR A 138 3.90 3.02 6.60
N GLY A 139 2.61 3.07 6.29
CA GLY A 139 1.77 1.89 6.13
C GLY A 139 1.74 1.44 4.66
N ALA A 140 2.61 0.54 4.26
CA ALA A 140 2.59 0.00 2.90
C ALA A 140 1.38 -0.92 2.69
N ASP A 141 0.70 -0.82 1.54
CA ASP A 141 -0.21 -1.87 1.10
C ASP A 141 0.55 -3.20 1.04
N TRP A 142 -0.09 -4.29 1.44
CA TRP A 142 0.55 -5.62 1.49
C TRP A 142 1.11 -6.08 0.13
N THR A 143 0.66 -5.49 -0.98
CA THR A 143 1.21 -5.73 -2.31
C THR A 143 2.24 -4.67 -2.73
N GLU A 144 2.44 -3.62 -1.93
CA GLU A 144 3.39 -2.52 -2.19
C GLU A 144 4.78 -2.80 -1.61
N TYR A 145 4.86 -3.39 -0.42
CA TYR A 145 6.13 -3.64 0.27
C TYR A 145 7.05 -4.60 -0.50
N GLY A 146 6.49 -5.41 -1.38
CA GLY A 146 7.21 -6.41 -2.15
C GLY A 146 7.82 -5.85 -3.44
N ALA A 147 8.23 -6.77 -4.29
CA ALA A 147 8.91 -6.48 -5.53
C ALA A 147 8.07 -5.68 -6.54
N HIS A 148 8.69 -4.69 -7.16
CA HIS A 148 8.21 -4.04 -8.37
C HIS A 148 8.86 -4.72 -9.59
N VAL A 149 8.10 -5.54 -10.29
CA VAL A 149 8.56 -6.17 -11.54
C VAL A 149 8.39 -5.14 -12.65
N ILE A 150 9.51 -4.65 -13.18
CA ILE A 150 9.54 -3.64 -14.25
C ILE A 150 9.50 -4.33 -15.61
N ASP A 151 10.33 -5.35 -15.79
CA ASP A 151 10.38 -6.18 -16.98
C ASP A 151 10.58 -7.64 -16.57
N SER A 152 9.51 -8.42 -16.68
CA SER A 152 9.56 -9.85 -16.36
C SER A 152 10.40 -10.65 -17.37
N GLY A 153 10.48 -10.20 -18.61
CA GLY A 153 11.28 -10.84 -19.67
C GLY A 153 12.77 -10.66 -19.44
N ALA A 154 13.18 -9.48 -18.98
CA ALA A 154 14.58 -9.17 -18.61
C ALA A 154 14.91 -9.55 -17.16
N GLY A 155 13.92 -9.97 -16.35
CA GLY A 155 14.09 -10.26 -14.93
C GLY A 155 14.39 -9.01 -14.10
N GLU A 156 13.98 -7.82 -14.55
CA GLU A 156 14.23 -6.59 -13.81
C GLU A 156 13.22 -6.42 -12.69
N VAL A 157 13.73 -6.56 -11.47
CA VAL A 157 12.95 -6.47 -10.23
C VAL A 157 13.58 -5.42 -9.33
N ARG A 158 12.75 -4.55 -8.72
CA ARG A 158 13.15 -3.52 -7.77
C ARG A 158 12.32 -3.58 -6.50
N PHE A 159 12.87 -3.03 -5.42
CA PHE A 159 12.18 -2.87 -4.14
C PHE A 159 12.15 -1.37 -3.79
N PRO A 160 11.14 -0.63 -4.28
CA PRO A 160 11.11 0.83 -4.16
C PRO A 160 11.20 1.33 -2.73
N LEU A 161 10.55 0.65 -1.79
CA LEU A 161 10.45 1.07 -0.39
C LEU A 161 11.72 0.81 0.43
N ASP A 162 12.72 0.11 -0.09
CA ASP A 162 13.98 -0.16 0.64
C ASP A 162 14.65 1.13 1.12
N THR A 163 14.66 2.17 0.27
CA THR A 163 15.23 3.49 0.64
C THR A 163 14.46 4.15 1.78
N LEU A 164 13.14 3.97 1.85
CA LEU A 164 12.31 4.47 2.94
C LEU A 164 12.58 3.69 4.23
N TRP A 165 12.57 2.35 4.15
CA TRP A 165 12.81 1.49 5.31
C TRP A 165 14.22 1.65 5.89
N ALA A 166 15.21 1.95 5.06
CA ALA A 166 16.57 2.21 5.46
C ALA A 166 16.80 3.62 6.03
N SER A 167 15.80 4.51 5.98
CA SER A 167 15.90 5.86 6.53
C SER A 167 16.03 5.83 8.06
N ALA A 168 16.98 6.58 8.60
CA ALA A 168 17.14 6.74 10.05
C ALA A 168 15.94 7.39 10.76
N SER A 169 14.99 7.94 9.99
CA SER A 169 13.76 8.57 10.50
C SER A 169 12.56 7.62 10.45
N ILE A 170 12.75 6.39 10.02
CA ILE A 170 11.75 5.32 10.05
C ILE A 170 12.15 4.32 11.13
N ASP A 171 11.27 4.07 12.07
CA ASP A 171 11.55 3.22 13.24
C ASP A 171 11.04 1.78 13.07
N ALA A 172 10.12 1.55 12.12
CA ALA A 172 9.54 0.23 11.88
C ALA A 172 9.07 0.09 10.43
N ILE A 173 8.98 -1.13 9.93
CA ILE A 173 8.29 -1.46 8.69
C ILE A 173 6.79 -1.57 9.01
N GLY A 174 5.96 -0.72 8.38
CA GLY A 174 4.51 -0.77 8.50
C GLY A 174 3.89 -1.43 7.27
N ILE A 175 3.00 -2.40 7.48
CA ILE A 175 2.30 -3.10 6.41
C ILE A 175 0.81 -3.12 6.75
N ASP A 176 -0.01 -2.56 5.86
CA ASP A 176 -1.46 -2.66 5.92
C ASP A 176 -1.85 -4.01 5.30
N TYR A 177 -2.08 -4.99 6.16
CA TYR A 177 -2.33 -6.36 5.75
C TYR A 177 -3.70 -6.85 6.22
N TYR A 178 -4.51 -7.28 5.27
CA TYR A 178 -5.85 -7.83 5.48
C TYR A 178 -5.82 -9.33 5.19
N ALA A 179 -5.27 -10.10 6.11
CA ALA A 179 -5.17 -11.55 5.95
C ALA A 179 -6.56 -12.18 5.84
N PRO A 180 -6.90 -12.90 4.76
CA PRO A 180 -8.16 -13.63 4.69
C PRO A 180 -8.14 -14.80 5.67
N LEU A 181 -9.06 -14.78 6.63
CA LEU A 181 -9.22 -15.85 7.63
C LEU A 181 -10.44 -16.73 7.37
N ALA A 182 -11.21 -16.45 6.31
CA ALA A 182 -12.39 -17.23 5.93
C ALA A 182 -12.64 -17.14 4.43
N ASP A 183 -12.99 -18.26 3.83
CA ASP A 183 -13.63 -18.32 2.51
C ASP A 183 -15.08 -18.81 2.64
N TRP A 184 -15.65 -18.61 3.82
CA TRP A 184 -17.03 -18.94 4.09
C TRP A 184 -17.97 -18.01 3.31
N ARG A 185 -19.00 -18.56 2.66
CA ARG A 185 -19.96 -17.83 1.85
C ARG A 185 -21.38 -18.26 2.19
N ASP A 186 -22.36 -17.39 1.92
CA ASP A 186 -23.77 -17.70 2.15
C ASP A 186 -24.33 -18.78 1.21
N ASP A 187 -23.63 -19.05 0.09
CA ASP A 187 -23.99 -20.12 -0.82
C ASP A 187 -23.93 -21.49 -0.10
N SER A 188 -25.00 -22.28 -0.24
CA SER A 188 -25.10 -23.61 0.37
C SER A 188 -24.04 -24.62 -0.14
N HIS A 189 -23.47 -24.36 -1.32
CA HIS A 189 -22.41 -25.18 -1.92
C HIS A 189 -21.01 -24.69 -1.61
N ALA A 190 -20.86 -23.63 -0.82
CA ALA A 190 -19.55 -23.09 -0.44
C ALA A 190 -18.71 -24.14 0.30
N LEU A 191 -17.45 -24.30 -0.12
CA LEU A 191 -16.56 -25.34 0.42
C LEU A 191 -16.38 -25.23 1.93
N ASP A 192 -16.22 -24.02 2.45
CA ASP A 192 -15.97 -23.79 3.89
C ASP A 192 -17.22 -24.01 4.76
N ARG A 193 -18.40 -24.11 4.17
CA ARG A 193 -19.61 -24.53 4.91
C ARG A 193 -19.55 -25.98 5.37
N ALA A 194 -18.76 -26.82 4.70
CA ALA A 194 -18.49 -28.18 5.17
C ALA A 194 -17.58 -28.20 6.41
N LEU A 195 -16.79 -27.12 6.63
CA LEU A 195 -15.87 -27.03 7.76
C LEU A 195 -16.53 -26.40 8.99
N THR A 196 -17.47 -25.48 8.78
CA THR A 196 -18.14 -24.76 9.85
C THR A 196 -19.52 -24.29 9.43
N ALA A 197 -20.45 -24.25 10.41
CA ALA A 197 -21.79 -23.69 10.20
C ALA A 197 -21.83 -22.15 10.26
N SER A 198 -20.76 -21.50 10.72
CA SER A 198 -20.69 -20.05 10.89
C SER A 198 -19.29 -19.50 10.65
N PRO A 199 -19.16 -18.36 9.93
CA PRO A 199 -17.86 -17.70 9.70
C PRO A 199 -17.23 -17.14 10.98
N HIS A 200 -17.97 -17.01 12.07
CA HIS A 200 -17.52 -16.37 13.31
C HIS A 200 -16.97 -17.39 14.34
N ARG A 201 -16.83 -18.64 13.96
CA ARG A 201 -16.26 -19.64 14.85
C ARG A 201 -14.76 -19.43 15.04
N LEU A 202 -14.35 -19.28 16.29
CA LEU A 202 -12.97 -18.97 16.63
C LEU A 202 -11.98 -20.09 16.21
N ASP A 203 -12.36 -21.35 16.41
CA ASP A 203 -11.58 -22.51 16.01
C ASP A 203 -11.33 -22.58 14.50
N TYR A 204 -12.36 -22.24 13.70
CA TYR A 204 -12.27 -22.13 12.25
C TYR A 204 -11.34 -20.97 11.83
N LEU A 205 -11.53 -19.77 12.38
CA LEU A 205 -10.70 -18.60 12.08
C LEU A 205 -9.24 -18.81 12.51
N ALA A 206 -9.02 -19.34 13.71
CA ALA A 206 -7.68 -19.64 14.22
C ALA A 206 -6.97 -20.70 13.36
N GLY A 207 -7.70 -21.74 12.90
CA GLY A 207 -7.17 -22.72 11.99
C GLY A 207 -6.73 -22.16 10.64
N ASN A 208 -7.28 -21.03 10.20
CA ASN A 208 -6.95 -20.38 8.93
C ASN A 208 -5.80 -19.35 9.05
N LEU A 209 -5.26 -19.09 10.24
CA LEU A 209 -4.06 -18.26 10.39
C LEU A 209 -2.88 -18.83 9.63
N ALA A 210 -2.65 -20.15 9.75
CA ALA A 210 -1.53 -20.85 9.13
C ALA A 210 -1.92 -21.65 7.88
N ARG A 211 -3.10 -21.40 7.29
CA ARG A 211 -3.57 -22.05 6.06
C ARG A 211 -4.66 -21.21 5.39
N GLY A 212 -5.19 -21.68 4.28
CA GLY A 212 -6.26 -21.02 3.54
C GLY A 212 -5.72 -20.07 2.47
N GLU A 213 -6.59 -19.20 1.97
CA GLU A 213 -6.21 -18.29 0.90
C GLU A 213 -5.00 -17.41 1.30
N ALA A 214 -4.11 -17.21 0.36
CA ALA A 214 -2.86 -16.45 0.51
C ALA A 214 -1.84 -17.08 1.49
N TYR A 215 -2.06 -18.30 1.97
CA TYR A 215 -1.08 -19.06 2.74
C TYR A 215 -0.64 -20.34 2.03
N ASP A 216 -1.56 -21.26 1.75
CA ASP A 216 -1.27 -22.53 1.08
C ASP A 216 -2.03 -22.72 -0.24
N TRP A 217 -2.95 -21.82 -0.57
CA TRP A 217 -3.65 -21.76 -1.85
C TRP A 217 -4.07 -20.32 -2.20
N TYR A 218 -4.46 -20.10 -3.44
CA TYR A 218 -5.00 -18.84 -3.96
C TYR A 218 -6.02 -19.08 -5.06
N TYR A 219 -6.78 -18.06 -5.43
CA TYR A 219 -7.60 -18.04 -6.63
C TYR A 219 -6.83 -17.37 -7.77
N ALA A 220 -6.63 -18.10 -8.88
CA ALA A 220 -5.84 -17.62 -10.01
C ALA A 220 -6.48 -16.41 -10.71
N ASP A 221 -7.81 -16.36 -10.71
CA ASP A 221 -8.61 -15.27 -11.30
C ASP A 221 -10.01 -15.23 -10.68
N GLU A 222 -10.83 -14.30 -11.15
CA GLU A 222 -12.20 -14.11 -10.65
C GLU A 222 -13.11 -15.31 -10.98
N ALA A 223 -12.92 -15.97 -12.11
CA ALA A 223 -13.70 -17.17 -12.46
C ALA A 223 -13.39 -18.32 -11.51
N ALA A 224 -12.11 -18.53 -11.18
CA ALA A 224 -11.67 -19.50 -10.17
C ALA A 224 -12.25 -19.17 -8.79
N ARG A 225 -12.29 -17.87 -8.42
CA ARG A 225 -12.88 -17.40 -7.16
C ARG A 225 -14.37 -17.70 -7.08
N ILE A 226 -15.12 -17.46 -8.15
CA ILE A 226 -16.56 -17.77 -8.22
C ILE A 226 -16.77 -19.28 -8.12
N ALA A 227 -16.02 -20.07 -8.88
CA ALA A 227 -16.09 -21.52 -8.90
C ALA A 227 -15.45 -22.21 -7.68
N GLN A 228 -14.78 -21.44 -6.80
CA GLN A 228 -14.00 -21.93 -5.67
C GLN A 228 -12.91 -22.96 -6.10
N THR A 229 -12.32 -22.76 -7.28
CA THR A 229 -11.21 -23.57 -7.78
C THR A 229 -9.91 -23.06 -7.14
N ARG A 230 -9.49 -23.71 -6.05
CA ARG A 230 -8.31 -23.34 -5.26
C ARG A 230 -7.04 -23.87 -5.94
N THR A 231 -6.07 -22.99 -6.18
CA THR A 231 -4.76 -23.34 -6.73
C THR A 231 -3.74 -23.40 -5.58
N PRO A 232 -3.08 -24.53 -5.34
CA PRO A 232 -2.05 -24.64 -4.31
C PRO A 232 -0.89 -23.66 -4.54
N ILE A 233 -0.40 -23.01 -3.48
CA ILE A 233 0.86 -22.27 -3.52
C ILE A 233 1.98 -23.28 -3.36
N THR A 234 2.82 -23.40 -4.41
CA THR A 234 4.00 -24.25 -4.40
C THR A 234 5.22 -23.39 -4.60
N ASP A 235 6.28 -23.65 -3.83
CA ASP A 235 7.57 -23.01 -4.09
C ASP A 235 8.54 -24.05 -4.65
N GLY A 236 9.14 -23.71 -5.81
CA GLY A 236 10.13 -24.57 -6.45
C GLY A 236 11.50 -24.54 -5.77
N PHE A 237 11.67 -23.78 -4.69
CA PHE A 237 12.93 -23.61 -3.96
C PHE A 237 12.91 -24.21 -2.55
N GLU A 238 11.88 -24.94 -2.21
CA GLU A 238 11.67 -25.50 -0.88
C GLU A 238 11.75 -24.47 0.25
N LYS A 239 11.27 -23.25 -0.02
CA LYS A 239 11.23 -22.12 0.91
C LYS A 239 9.79 -21.69 1.13
N PRO A 240 8.97 -22.47 1.81
CA PRO A 240 7.53 -22.33 1.86
C PRO A 240 7.04 -20.99 2.45
N TRP A 241 7.89 -20.30 3.18
CA TRP A 241 7.58 -19.02 3.79
C TRP A 241 7.85 -17.80 2.88
N MET A 242 8.74 -17.90 1.88
CA MET A 242 9.21 -16.74 1.10
C MET A 242 8.16 -16.09 0.23
N PHE A 243 7.14 -16.84 -0.19
CA PHE A 243 6.17 -16.39 -1.18
C PHE A 243 4.74 -16.34 -0.64
N ARG A 244 4.56 -16.64 0.63
CA ARG A 244 3.25 -16.70 1.29
C ARG A 244 3.06 -15.47 2.16
N GLN A 245 2.07 -14.68 1.84
CA GLN A 245 1.84 -13.41 2.52
C GLN A 245 1.59 -13.53 4.02
N LYS A 246 0.85 -14.57 4.46
CA LYS A 246 0.60 -14.82 5.88
C LYS A 246 1.84 -15.28 6.64
N ASP A 247 2.87 -15.77 5.97
CA ASP A 247 4.12 -16.18 6.63
C ASP A 247 4.82 -15.01 7.31
N LEU A 248 4.59 -13.78 6.85
CA LEU A 248 5.07 -12.57 7.53
C LEU A 248 4.53 -12.44 8.97
N TRP A 249 3.41 -13.06 9.27
CA TRP A 249 2.72 -12.97 10.55
C TRP A 249 2.88 -14.23 11.41
N SER A 250 3.19 -15.35 10.80
CA SER A 250 3.39 -16.62 11.50
C SER A 250 4.83 -16.86 11.94
N PHE A 251 5.74 -15.99 11.51
CA PHE A 251 7.17 -16.05 11.81
C PHE A 251 7.54 -15.11 12.94
#